data_9edc3ec243783d0a68a14691f8bc604b
#
_entry.id   9edc3ec243783d0a68a14691f8bc604b
#
_cell.length_a   1.000
_cell.length_b   1.000
_cell.length_c   1.000
_cell.angle_alpha   90.00
_cell.angle_beta   90.00
_cell.angle_gamma   90.00
#
_symmetry.space_group_name_H-M   'P 1'
#
loop_
_entity.id
_entity.type
_entity.pdbx_description
1 polymer ?
#
loop_
_entity_poly.entity_id
_entity_poly.type
_entity_poly.pdbx_seq_one_letter_code
_entity_poly.pdbx_strand_id
1 'polypeptide(L)'
;MKAGDRAAYNAAVQQIESHRYKDGAKAMRRLAGRNPKAADPQFWLGMAAVGDGYNAAGIRRYFTHCIELCPNYPNAAAHFYMAVIYYTDNRFDDAVAELNNYFQLANGSEDKTVTALYDEASNYLYWSQFLSEAMLNKAPFDPKPVKGVSSQEKETLPFLTADGQTFYYLRELPVKQEHTFYNRDYEEKHWQLCYSKLLDTVFSAGLVLPPPFNSGDPEGSVSLTADGRELYFSIIRRVNGYANSDIYCVRNEGGRWSQPENCGQQVNGDRTWESQPTVSADGKTLIFASNRKGGQGGSDLWRCHRLKNGDWSRAENLGHNVNTTGNERFPFLAADGHTLYFLSDGWQGFGGYDVYFVDLDDKYGNRPTNLGLPINSEDDELSFGVTTDGRQAYFAGRTANSRSTDILMFDLYPAARPEPMTLCRLTVTGPRASRDTLLVLPEQNNAVVLFADSLSLPLIRCGKARDFRMKGVAINDTLSPIGVTFLSGSHLTPEGELVVDALADWLIEHPRVHICVECPKQNDARTVYERLRAKGLRVDRLSYRGGTDIAHPQIRLTANRQ
;
A
#
# COMPACT_ATOMS: atom_id res chain seq x y z
N MET A 1 -36.35 11.25 -44.40
CA MET A 1 -35.80 10.91 -45.73
C MET A 1 -36.88 11.16 -46.80
N LYS A 2 -36.51 11.59 -48.02
CA LYS A 2 -37.47 11.81 -49.12
C LYS A 2 -38.05 10.48 -49.57
N ALA A 3 -39.35 10.45 -49.90
CA ALA A 3 -40.06 9.21 -50.27
C ALA A 3 -39.40 8.43 -51.43
N GLY A 4 -38.82 9.12 -52.42
CA GLY A 4 -38.14 8.50 -53.56
C GLY A 4 -36.77 7.88 -53.27
N ASP A 5 -36.18 8.15 -52.11
CA ASP A 5 -34.86 7.63 -51.71
C ASP A 5 -34.95 6.34 -50.89
N ARG A 6 -36.14 5.86 -50.51
CA ARG A 6 -36.37 4.74 -49.58
C ARG A 6 -35.83 3.40 -50.13
N ALA A 7 -36.06 3.12 -51.42
CA ALA A 7 -35.56 1.88 -52.04
C ALA A 7 -34.02 1.87 -52.09
N ALA A 8 -33.38 3.00 -52.44
CA ALA A 8 -31.93 3.12 -52.46
C ALA A 8 -31.33 3.04 -51.05
N TYR A 9 -32.03 3.56 -50.06
CA TYR A 9 -31.64 3.44 -48.65
C TYR A 9 -31.66 1.96 -48.20
N ASN A 10 -32.76 1.25 -48.41
CA ASN A 10 -32.87 -0.17 -48.02
C ASN A 10 -31.79 -1.02 -48.72
N ALA A 11 -31.50 -0.76 -50.01
CA ALA A 11 -30.43 -1.45 -50.70
C ALA A 11 -29.04 -1.16 -50.11
N ALA A 12 -28.80 0.08 -49.71
CA ALA A 12 -27.53 0.45 -49.06
C ALA A 12 -27.37 -0.17 -47.66
N VAL A 13 -28.45 -0.22 -46.87
CA VAL A 13 -28.51 -0.92 -45.59
C VAL A 13 -28.15 -2.39 -45.77
N GLN A 14 -28.84 -3.08 -46.72
CA GLN A 14 -28.58 -4.49 -46.99
C GLN A 14 -27.13 -4.75 -47.43
N GLN A 15 -26.50 -3.84 -48.15
CA GLN A 15 -25.09 -3.93 -48.51
C GLN A 15 -24.18 -3.90 -47.25
N ILE A 16 -24.46 -2.99 -46.31
CA ILE A 16 -23.67 -2.87 -45.06
C ILE A 16 -23.88 -4.11 -44.18
N GLU A 17 -25.11 -4.57 -43.99
CA GLU A 17 -25.43 -5.78 -43.25
C GLU A 17 -24.81 -7.05 -43.85
N SER A 18 -24.63 -7.06 -45.20
CA SER A 18 -23.94 -8.15 -45.90
C SER A 18 -22.40 -7.97 -45.96
N HIS A 19 -21.82 -7.14 -45.09
CA HIS A 19 -20.39 -6.85 -44.97
C HIS A 19 -19.76 -6.20 -46.22
N ARG A 20 -20.58 -5.66 -47.15
CA ARG A 20 -20.11 -4.84 -48.29
C ARG A 20 -20.03 -3.37 -47.89
N TYR A 21 -19.18 -3.08 -46.92
CA TYR A 21 -19.13 -1.77 -46.25
C TYR A 21 -18.80 -0.62 -47.21
N LYS A 22 -17.86 -0.79 -48.13
CA LYS A 22 -17.44 0.25 -49.08
C LYS A 22 -18.55 0.66 -50.06
N ASP A 23 -19.28 -0.33 -50.59
CA ASP A 23 -20.37 -0.10 -51.50
C ASP A 23 -21.56 0.58 -50.80
N GLY A 24 -21.96 0.03 -49.66
CA GLY A 24 -23.02 0.59 -48.83
C GLY A 24 -22.71 2.02 -48.38
N ALA A 25 -21.48 2.28 -47.90
CA ALA A 25 -21.07 3.62 -47.50
C ALA A 25 -21.07 4.62 -48.68
N LYS A 26 -20.69 4.20 -49.90
CA LYS A 26 -20.76 5.06 -51.10
C LYS A 26 -22.19 5.43 -51.42
N ALA A 27 -23.12 4.48 -51.31
CA ALA A 27 -24.56 4.75 -51.53
C ALA A 27 -25.13 5.66 -50.44
N MET A 28 -24.81 5.39 -49.17
CA MET A 28 -25.24 6.19 -48.03
C MET A 28 -24.75 7.64 -48.09
N ARG A 29 -23.50 7.88 -48.49
CA ARG A 29 -22.97 9.27 -48.69
C ARG A 29 -23.79 10.08 -49.69
N ARG A 30 -24.23 9.46 -50.78
CA ARG A 30 -25.12 10.10 -51.77
C ARG A 30 -26.49 10.43 -51.18
N LEU A 31 -27.03 9.52 -50.36
CA LEU A 31 -28.31 9.72 -49.68
C LEU A 31 -28.23 10.80 -48.60
N ALA A 32 -27.15 10.86 -47.82
CA ALA A 32 -26.89 11.91 -46.86
C ALA A 32 -26.82 13.28 -47.51
N GLY A 33 -26.15 13.40 -48.69
CA GLY A 33 -26.09 14.63 -49.43
C GLY A 33 -27.47 15.11 -49.98
N ARG A 34 -28.37 14.18 -50.29
CA ARG A 34 -29.77 14.50 -50.70
C ARG A 34 -30.70 14.79 -49.54
N ASN A 35 -30.39 14.28 -48.37
CA ASN A 35 -31.21 14.35 -47.15
C ASN A 35 -30.35 14.83 -45.95
N PRO A 36 -29.81 16.07 -45.98
CA PRO A 36 -28.81 16.55 -45.01
C PRO A 36 -29.34 16.66 -43.57
N LYS A 37 -30.66 16.64 -43.39
CA LYS A 37 -31.32 16.67 -42.07
C LYS A 37 -31.76 15.27 -41.58
N ALA A 38 -31.43 14.19 -42.29
CA ALA A 38 -31.79 12.84 -41.89
C ALA A 38 -30.63 12.18 -41.11
N ALA A 39 -30.91 11.67 -39.92
CA ALA A 39 -29.94 10.98 -39.08
C ALA A 39 -29.59 9.57 -39.57
N ASP A 40 -30.58 8.82 -40.13
CA ASP A 40 -30.39 7.43 -40.58
C ASP A 40 -29.18 7.23 -41.52
N PRO A 41 -28.92 8.06 -42.55
CA PRO A 41 -27.74 7.88 -43.40
C PRO A 41 -26.43 8.07 -42.64
N GLN A 42 -26.39 8.91 -41.61
CA GLN A 42 -25.20 9.12 -40.77
C GLN A 42 -24.95 7.90 -39.87
N PHE A 43 -26.00 7.34 -39.26
CA PHE A 43 -25.91 6.11 -38.49
C PHE A 43 -25.29 4.98 -39.33
N TRP A 44 -25.82 4.69 -40.51
CA TRP A 44 -25.32 3.62 -41.36
C TRP A 44 -23.92 3.88 -41.92
N LEU A 45 -23.53 5.14 -42.11
CA LEU A 45 -22.13 5.50 -42.40
C LEU A 45 -21.22 5.21 -41.24
N GLY A 46 -21.67 5.43 -39.99
CA GLY A 46 -20.98 5.06 -38.78
C GLY A 46 -20.79 3.53 -38.67
N MET A 47 -21.88 2.77 -38.87
CA MET A 47 -21.86 1.29 -38.85
C MET A 47 -20.94 0.72 -39.95
N ALA A 48 -20.94 1.31 -41.15
CA ALA A 48 -20.02 0.92 -42.22
C ALA A 48 -18.57 1.23 -41.86
N ALA A 49 -18.31 2.34 -41.17
CA ALA A 49 -16.97 2.68 -40.70
C ALA A 49 -16.47 1.72 -39.64
N VAL A 50 -17.31 1.29 -38.70
CA VAL A 50 -17.00 0.26 -37.71
C VAL A 50 -16.64 -1.07 -38.39
N GLY A 51 -17.48 -1.54 -39.31
CA GLY A 51 -17.28 -2.82 -39.98
C GLY A 51 -16.08 -2.88 -40.93
N ASP A 52 -15.72 -1.76 -41.57
CA ASP A 52 -14.55 -1.66 -42.48
C ASP A 52 -13.20 -1.48 -41.74
N GLY A 53 -13.22 -1.44 -40.39
CA GLY A 53 -12.03 -1.23 -39.56
C GLY A 53 -11.46 0.20 -39.72
N TYR A 54 -12.28 1.16 -40.03
CA TYR A 54 -11.89 2.55 -40.26
C TYR A 54 -11.38 3.21 -38.99
N ASN A 55 -10.54 4.21 -39.17
CA ASN A 55 -9.97 4.96 -38.05
C ASN A 55 -11.06 5.60 -37.16
N ALA A 56 -10.75 5.80 -35.89
CA ALA A 56 -11.64 6.36 -34.88
C ALA A 56 -12.27 7.72 -35.32
N ALA A 57 -11.55 8.51 -36.10
CA ALA A 57 -12.04 9.82 -36.59
C ALA A 57 -13.25 9.69 -37.52
N GLY A 58 -13.31 8.66 -38.38
CA GLY A 58 -14.46 8.39 -39.26
C GLY A 58 -15.70 7.96 -38.46
N ILE A 59 -15.53 7.06 -37.50
CA ILE A 59 -16.58 6.58 -36.61
C ILE A 59 -17.15 7.76 -35.82
N ARG A 60 -16.29 8.52 -35.17
CA ARG A 60 -16.63 9.75 -34.42
C ARG A 60 -17.47 10.71 -35.28
N ARG A 61 -16.99 11.05 -36.45
CA ARG A 61 -17.67 12.01 -37.33
C ARG A 61 -19.12 11.63 -37.63
N TYR A 62 -19.38 10.36 -37.92
CA TYR A 62 -20.71 9.94 -38.38
C TYR A 62 -21.68 9.79 -37.24
N PHE A 63 -21.26 9.17 -36.10
CA PHE A 63 -22.16 9.03 -34.96
C PHE A 63 -22.43 10.36 -34.26
N THR A 64 -21.43 11.24 -34.12
CA THR A 64 -21.65 12.60 -33.60
C THR A 64 -22.70 13.31 -34.44
N HIS A 65 -22.54 13.29 -35.78
CA HIS A 65 -23.51 13.96 -36.65
C HIS A 65 -24.91 13.31 -36.66
N CYS A 66 -24.98 11.99 -36.44
CA CYS A 66 -26.24 11.28 -36.26
C CYS A 66 -26.99 11.80 -35.03
N ILE A 67 -26.33 11.85 -33.89
CA ILE A 67 -26.92 12.30 -32.62
C ILE A 67 -27.19 13.82 -32.61
N GLU A 68 -26.35 14.62 -33.24
CA GLU A 68 -26.65 16.05 -33.43
C GLU A 68 -27.94 16.29 -34.24
N LEU A 69 -28.21 15.45 -35.25
CA LEU A 69 -29.43 15.53 -36.05
C LEU A 69 -30.66 14.96 -35.32
N CYS A 70 -30.46 13.95 -34.44
CA CYS A 70 -31.50 13.30 -33.68
C CYS A 70 -30.95 12.83 -32.31
N PRO A 71 -31.00 13.67 -31.26
CA PRO A 71 -30.47 13.31 -29.93
C PRO A 71 -31.08 12.03 -29.33
N ASN A 72 -32.33 11.73 -29.64
CA ASN A 72 -33.01 10.51 -29.22
C ASN A 72 -33.11 9.52 -30.38
N TYR A 73 -32.01 9.28 -31.08
CA TYR A 73 -32.00 8.35 -32.21
C TYR A 73 -32.41 6.93 -31.74
N PRO A 74 -33.37 6.26 -32.39
CA PRO A 74 -34.03 5.07 -31.84
C PRO A 74 -33.23 3.77 -31.97
N ASN A 75 -31.97 3.82 -32.30
CA ASN A 75 -31.10 2.64 -32.38
C ASN A 75 -30.05 2.68 -31.26
N ALA A 76 -30.08 1.68 -30.38
CA ALA A 76 -29.20 1.57 -29.22
C ALA A 76 -27.69 1.63 -29.60
N ALA A 77 -27.29 1.02 -30.71
CA ALA A 77 -25.89 1.04 -31.15
C ALA A 77 -25.34 2.45 -31.38
N ALA A 78 -26.16 3.42 -31.81
CA ALA A 78 -25.72 4.80 -31.95
C ALA A 78 -25.29 5.40 -30.63
N HIS A 79 -26.07 5.17 -29.58
CA HIS A 79 -25.78 5.64 -28.23
C HIS A 79 -24.55 4.94 -27.63
N PHE A 80 -24.38 3.64 -27.88
CA PHE A 80 -23.18 2.92 -27.47
C PHE A 80 -21.92 3.55 -28.08
N TYR A 81 -21.87 3.75 -29.41
CA TYR A 81 -20.69 4.34 -30.05
C TYR A 81 -20.45 5.80 -29.65
N MET A 82 -21.51 6.56 -29.37
CA MET A 82 -21.38 7.89 -28.79
C MET A 82 -20.78 7.86 -27.40
N ALA A 83 -21.23 6.92 -26.57
CA ALA A 83 -20.65 6.73 -25.24
C ALA A 83 -19.15 6.39 -25.29
N VAL A 84 -18.74 5.49 -26.20
CA VAL A 84 -17.31 5.19 -26.42
C VAL A 84 -16.52 6.42 -26.84
N ILE A 85 -17.10 7.26 -27.72
CA ILE A 85 -16.49 8.53 -28.14
C ILE A 85 -16.32 9.47 -26.93
N TYR A 86 -17.37 9.64 -26.13
CA TYR A 86 -17.30 10.49 -24.94
C TYR A 86 -16.33 9.94 -23.89
N TYR A 87 -16.29 8.63 -23.70
CA TYR A 87 -15.32 7.99 -22.82
C TYR A 87 -13.88 8.29 -23.23
N THR A 88 -13.57 8.16 -24.54
CA THR A 88 -12.22 8.46 -25.08
C THR A 88 -11.87 9.94 -25.03
N ASP A 89 -12.86 10.83 -24.89
CA ASP A 89 -12.67 12.27 -24.70
C ASP A 89 -12.64 12.70 -23.23
N ASN A 90 -12.62 11.74 -22.29
CA ASN A 90 -12.70 11.98 -20.84
C ASN A 90 -13.98 12.73 -20.42
N ARG A 91 -15.05 12.59 -21.21
CA ARG A 91 -16.38 13.16 -20.95
C ARG A 91 -17.29 12.10 -20.32
N PHE A 92 -16.93 11.66 -19.13
CA PHE A 92 -17.52 10.48 -18.52
C PHE A 92 -19.02 10.63 -18.18
N ASP A 93 -19.47 11.82 -17.78
CA ASP A 93 -20.90 12.09 -17.52
C ASP A 93 -21.73 11.94 -18.79
N ASP A 94 -21.22 12.45 -19.91
CA ASP A 94 -21.89 12.31 -21.21
C ASP A 94 -21.88 10.84 -21.67
N ALA A 95 -20.79 10.11 -21.41
CA ALA A 95 -20.73 8.66 -21.69
C ALA A 95 -21.78 7.88 -20.86
N VAL A 96 -21.91 8.19 -19.57
CA VAL A 96 -22.94 7.59 -18.69
C VAL A 96 -24.35 7.87 -19.22
N ALA A 97 -24.62 9.11 -19.65
CA ALA A 97 -25.92 9.49 -20.19
C ALA A 97 -26.25 8.67 -21.46
N GLU A 98 -25.30 8.54 -22.39
CA GLU A 98 -25.49 7.77 -23.61
C GLU A 98 -25.61 6.26 -23.36
N LEU A 99 -24.87 5.70 -22.39
CA LEU A 99 -25.00 4.30 -21.99
C LEU A 99 -26.36 4.01 -21.34
N ASN A 100 -26.89 4.93 -20.55
CA ASN A 100 -28.25 4.80 -20.03
C ASN A 100 -29.29 4.80 -21.16
N ASN A 101 -29.12 5.65 -22.19
CA ASN A 101 -29.96 5.62 -23.40
C ASN A 101 -29.83 4.28 -24.13
N TYR A 102 -28.61 3.78 -24.27
CA TYR A 102 -28.38 2.44 -24.84
C TYR A 102 -29.14 1.36 -24.09
N PHE A 103 -29.02 1.25 -22.77
CA PHE A 103 -29.69 0.24 -21.98
C PHE A 103 -31.21 0.37 -22.01
N GLN A 104 -31.72 1.59 -22.03
CA GLN A 104 -33.16 1.83 -22.16
C GLN A 104 -33.68 1.29 -23.50
N LEU A 105 -32.99 1.49 -24.61
CA LEU A 105 -33.35 1.04 -25.95
C LEU A 105 -33.05 -0.44 -26.17
N ALA A 106 -32.00 -0.98 -25.54
CA ALA A 106 -31.59 -2.38 -25.65
C ALA A 106 -32.50 -3.31 -24.84
N ASN A 107 -33.20 -2.79 -23.84
CA ASN A 107 -34.07 -3.59 -22.98
C ASN A 107 -35.23 -4.27 -23.79
N GLY A 108 -35.19 -5.61 -23.86
CA GLY A 108 -36.14 -6.39 -24.63
C GLY A 108 -35.87 -6.40 -26.15
N SER A 109 -34.77 -5.88 -26.62
CA SER A 109 -34.39 -5.92 -28.04
C SER A 109 -33.97 -7.32 -28.46
N GLU A 110 -34.50 -7.80 -29.59
CA GLU A 110 -34.07 -9.04 -30.25
C GLU A 110 -32.97 -8.80 -31.31
N ASP A 111 -32.55 -7.55 -31.49
CA ASP A 111 -31.48 -7.18 -32.43
C ASP A 111 -30.13 -7.72 -31.93
N LYS A 112 -29.58 -8.69 -32.69
CA LYS A 112 -28.29 -9.34 -32.38
C LYS A 112 -27.13 -8.35 -32.32
N THR A 113 -27.18 -7.25 -33.09
CA THR A 113 -26.14 -6.22 -33.08
C THR A 113 -26.15 -5.46 -31.75
N VAL A 114 -27.34 -5.20 -31.25
CA VAL A 114 -27.54 -4.52 -29.96
C VAL A 114 -27.14 -5.46 -28.81
N THR A 115 -27.66 -6.71 -28.81
CA THR A 115 -27.37 -7.66 -27.73
C THR A 115 -25.89 -8.06 -27.65
N ALA A 116 -25.18 -8.08 -28.75
CA ALA A 116 -23.74 -8.36 -28.78
C ALA A 116 -22.87 -7.26 -28.11
N LEU A 117 -23.40 -6.04 -27.98
CA LEU A 117 -22.71 -4.93 -27.34
C LEU A 117 -22.99 -4.82 -25.84
N TYR A 118 -23.87 -5.66 -25.29
CA TYR A 118 -24.39 -5.50 -23.91
C TYR A 118 -23.30 -5.58 -22.85
N ASP A 119 -22.41 -6.56 -22.94
CA ASP A 119 -21.33 -6.76 -21.97
C ASP A 119 -20.30 -5.61 -22.05
N GLU A 120 -19.98 -5.20 -23.27
CA GLU A 120 -19.06 -4.08 -23.49
C GLU A 120 -19.65 -2.76 -23.01
N ALA A 121 -20.96 -2.51 -23.28
CA ALA A 121 -21.66 -1.35 -22.76
C ALA A 121 -21.74 -1.32 -21.24
N SER A 122 -21.93 -2.50 -20.61
CA SER A 122 -21.91 -2.63 -19.15
C SER A 122 -20.55 -2.27 -18.56
N ASN A 123 -19.47 -2.71 -19.20
CA ASN A 123 -18.11 -2.35 -18.81
C ASN A 123 -17.87 -0.83 -18.96
N TYR A 124 -18.24 -0.24 -20.10
CA TYR A 124 -18.07 1.20 -20.30
C TYR A 124 -18.91 2.01 -19.29
N LEU A 125 -20.13 1.57 -18.94
CA LEU A 125 -20.94 2.25 -17.93
C LEU A 125 -20.27 2.20 -16.55
N TYR A 126 -19.79 1.02 -16.15
CA TYR A 126 -19.09 0.84 -14.90
C TYR A 126 -17.86 1.75 -14.79
N TRP A 127 -17.01 1.76 -15.84
CA TRP A 127 -15.82 2.61 -15.87
C TRP A 127 -16.15 4.10 -15.96
N SER A 128 -17.14 4.50 -16.77
CA SER A 128 -17.55 5.90 -16.89
C SER A 128 -18.08 6.45 -15.57
N GLN A 129 -18.88 5.68 -14.83
CA GLN A 129 -19.39 6.08 -13.52
C GLN A 129 -18.24 6.27 -12.52
N PHE A 130 -17.31 5.31 -12.47
CA PHE A 130 -16.14 5.38 -11.59
C PHE A 130 -15.27 6.61 -11.90
N LEU A 131 -14.94 6.83 -13.18
CA LEU A 131 -14.10 7.94 -13.58
C LEU A 131 -14.78 9.30 -13.41
N SER A 132 -16.08 9.39 -13.65
CA SER A 132 -16.87 10.60 -13.36
C SER A 132 -16.83 10.96 -11.88
N GLU A 133 -17.10 10.01 -11.00
CA GLU A 133 -17.05 10.21 -9.55
C GLU A 133 -15.64 10.62 -9.08
N ALA A 134 -14.62 9.97 -9.60
CA ALA A 134 -13.22 10.28 -9.27
C ALA A 134 -12.78 11.67 -9.72
N MET A 135 -13.26 12.14 -10.90
CA MET A 135 -12.97 13.49 -11.40
C MET A 135 -13.62 14.58 -10.55
N LEU A 136 -14.75 14.28 -9.90
CA LEU A 136 -15.43 15.18 -8.97
C LEU A 136 -14.75 15.21 -7.60
N ASN A 137 -14.20 14.08 -7.15
CA ASN A 137 -13.65 13.87 -5.83
C ASN A 137 -12.11 13.77 -5.83
N LYS A 138 -11.45 14.69 -6.52
CA LYS A 138 -9.98 14.68 -6.59
C LYS A 138 -9.34 14.86 -5.22
N ALA A 139 -8.36 14.02 -4.91
CA ALA A 139 -7.55 14.15 -3.72
C ALA A 139 -6.69 15.44 -3.77
N PRO A 140 -6.46 16.11 -2.64
CA PRO A 140 -5.44 17.17 -2.56
C PRO A 140 -4.06 16.60 -2.89
N PHE A 141 -3.37 17.18 -3.89
CA PHE A 141 -2.11 16.66 -4.38
C PHE A 141 -1.21 17.78 -4.89
N ASP A 142 -0.18 18.10 -4.11
CA ASP A 142 0.85 19.10 -4.46
C ASP A 142 2.25 18.50 -4.23
N PRO A 143 2.67 17.51 -5.04
CA PRO A 143 3.93 16.81 -4.85
C PRO A 143 5.10 17.70 -5.19
N LYS A 144 6.13 17.67 -4.33
CA LYS A 144 7.36 18.43 -4.48
C LYS A 144 8.57 17.49 -4.45
N PRO A 145 9.57 17.74 -5.31
CA PRO A 145 10.82 17.00 -5.26
C PRO A 145 11.47 17.13 -3.89
N VAL A 146 11.93 16.00 -3.33
CA VAL A 146 12.66 15.99 -2.07
C VAL A 146 14.06 16.56 -2.30
N LYS A 147 14.27 17.77 -1.78
CA LYS A 147 15.55 18.49 -1.95
C LYS A 147 16.72 17.69 -1.39
N GLY A 148 17.76 17.54 -2.20
CA GLY A 148 18.97 16.76 -1.89
C GLY A 148 18.85 15.28 -2.28
N VAL A 149 17.65 14.71 -2.30
CA VAL A 149 17.41 13.34 -2.78
C VAL A 149 17.20 13.35 -4.29
N SER A 150 16.27 14.14 -4.80
CA SER A 150 16.04 14.26 -6.24
C SER A 150 17.21 14.95 -6.95
N SER A 151 17.62 14.43 -8.10
CA SER A 151 18.78 14.90 -8.88
C SER A 151 18.46 14.99 -10.38
N GLN A 152 19.49 15.04 -11.24
CA GLN A 152 19.31 14.97 -12.70
C GLN A 152 19.23 13.52 -13.22
N GLU A 153 19.62 12.56 -12.40
CA GLU A 153 19.51 11.13 -12.70
C GLU A 153 18.11 10.63 -12.33
N LYS A 154 17.83 9.35 -12.60
CA LYS A 154 16.56 8.76 -12.20
C LYS A 154 16.66 8.20 -10.78
N GLU A 155 15.70 8.54 -9.94
CA GLU A 155 15.53 7.96 -8.61
C GLU A 155 14.22 7.16 -8.55
N THR A 156 14.25 6.05 -7.79
CA THR A 156 13.07 5.20 -7.56
C THR A 156 13.16 4.45 -6.24
N LEU A 157 12.07 3.80 -5.85
CA LEU A 157 11.94 2.94 -4.68
C LEU A 157 12.41 3.61 -3.37
N PRO A 158 11.88 4.78 -3.04
CA PRO A 158 12.24 5.48 -1.81
C PRO A 158 11.74 4.73 -0.57
N PHE A 159 12.55 4.76 0.48
CA PHE A 159 12.19 4.36 1.83
C PHE A 159 12.74 5.38 2.83
N LEU A 160 11.87 5.98 3.63
CA LEU A 160 12.26 6.91 4.69
C LEU A 160 12.31 6.17 6.03
N THR A 161 13.41 6.32 6.77
CA THR A 161 13.52 5.75 8.13
C THR A 161 12.45 6.29 9.08
N ALA A 162 12.06 5.50 10.08
CA ALA A 162 11.00 5.86 11.01
C ALA A 162 11.25 7.18 11.77
N ASP A 163 12.51 7.55 11.97
CA ASP A 163 12.92 8.83 12.55
C ASP A 163 12.93 10.00 11.56
N GLY A 164 12.62 9.73 10.28
CA GLY A 164 12.62 10.75 9.23
C GLY A 164 14.01 11.26 8.86
N GLN A 165 15.11 10.62 9.32
CA GLN A 165 16.47 11.15 9.17
C GLN A 165 17.20 10.66 7.94
N THR A 166 16.77 9.55 7.33
CA THR A 166 17.50 8.96 6.20
C THR A 166 16.53 8.46 5.14
N PHE A 167 16.71 8.90 3.90
CA PHE A 167 16.12 8.25 2.74
C PHE A 167 17.08 7.21 2.19
N TYR A 168 16.57 6.01 1.90
CA TYR A 168 17.18 5.00 1.05
C TYR A 168 16.41 4.95 -0.26
N TYR A 169 17.10 4.76 -1.38
CA TYR A 169 16.48 4.72 -2.71
C TYR A 169 17.44 4.16 -3.75
N LEU A 170 16.92 3.77 -4.90
CA LEU A 170 17.74 3.43 -6.06
C LEU A 170 17.94 4.66 -6.94
N ARG A 171 19.18 4.84 -7.41
CA ARG A 171 19.55 5.87 -8.40
C ARG A 171 20.26 5.22 -9.58
N GLU A 172 19.91 5.63 -10.80
CA GLU A 172 20.57 5.19 -12.01
C GLU A 172 21.87 5.97 -12.22
N LEU A 173 23.00 5.33 -11.96
CA LEU A 173 24.32 5.96 -12.01
C LEU A 173 25.20 5.33 -13.09
N PRO A 174 26.08 6.14 -13.77
CA PRO A 174 27.06 5.60 -14.69
C PRO A 174 28.11 4.78 -13.94
N VAL A 175 28.36 3.57 -14.40
CA VAL A 175 29.40 2.66 -13.89
C VAL A 175 30.40 2.42 -15.01
N LYS A 176 31.65 2.70 -14.75
CA LYS A 176 32.75 2.40 -15.69
C LYS A 176 32.99 0.90 -15.73
N GLN A 177 32.84 0.30 -16.89
CA GLN A 177 33.24 -1.08 -17.12
C GLN A 177 34.54 -1.12 -17.94
N GLU A 178 35.57 -1.75 -17.39
CA GLU A 178 36.79 -2.05 -18.12
C GLU A 178 36.57 -3.29 -18.99
N HIS A 179 36.46 -3.11 -20.31
CA HIS A 179 36.47 -4.23 -21.25
C HIS A 179 37.93 -4.55 -21.67
N THR A 180 38.45 -5.66 -21.19
CA THR A 180 39.78 -6.19 -21.50
C THR A 180 40.02 -6.56 -22.97
N PHE A 181 38.97 -6.70 -23.79
CA PHE A 181 39.10 -7.15 -25.18
C PHE A 181 39.17 -6.04 -26.24
N TYR A 182 38.68 -4.81 -25.96
CA TYR A 182 38.60 -3.76 -26.97
C TYR A 182 39.21 -2.41 -26.56
N ASN A 183 39.86 -2.31 -25.41
CA ASN A 183 40.49 -1.06 -24.91
C ASN A 183 39.59 0.19 -25.05
N ARG A 184 38.27 0.03 -24.89
CA ARG A 184 37.31 1.13 -24.86
C ARG A 184 36.53 1.05 -23.56
N ASP A 185 36.77 2.02 -22.71
CA ASP A 185 35.92 2.28 -21.55
C ASP A 185 34.55 2.75 -22.08
N TYR A 186 33.47 2.09 -21.69
CA TYR A 186 32.14 2.62 -21.91
C TYR A 186 31.41 2.74 -20.57
N GLU A 187 30.60 3.78 -20.46
CA GLU A 187 29.79 4.00 -19.28
C GLU A 187 28.43 3.35 -19.53
N GLU A 188 28.10 2.36 -18.71
CA GLU A 188 26.78 1.78 -18.64
C GLU A 188 26.09 2.27 -17.38
N LYS A 189 24.80 2.64 -17.46
CA LYS A 189 24.05 3.09 -16.29
C LYS A 189 23.47 1.89 -15.56
N HIS A 190 23.71 1.82 -14.27
CA HIS A 190 23.21 0.79 -13.37
C HIS A 190 22.44 1.42 -12.20
N TRP A 191 21.39 0.73 -11.76
CA TRP A 191 20.70 1.07 -10.54
C TRP A 191 21.58 0.75 -9.34
N GLN A 192 21.82 1.73 -8.50
CA GLN A 192 22.60 1.59 -7.27
C GLN A 192 21.79 2.04 -6.06
N LEU A 193 21.90 1.29 -4.97
CA LEU A 193 21.28 1.63 -3.70
C LEU A 193 22.05 2.80 -3.06
N CYS A 194 21.34 3.90 -2.86
CA CYS A 194 21.85 5.15 -2.34
C CYS A 194 21.13 5.54 -1.03
N TYR A 195 21.72 6.46 -0.31
CA TYR A 195 21.09 7.08 0.86
C TYR A 195 21.39 8.58 0.92
N SER A 196 20.46 9.31 1.54
CA SER A 196 20.59 10.75 1.87
C SER A 196 20.19 10.97 3.31
N LYS A 197 20.98 11.73 4.06
CA LYS A 197 20.71 12.07 5.47
C LYS A 197 20.13 13.47 5.58
N LEU A 198 19.17 13.66 6.45
CA LEU A 198 18.62 14.96 6.77
C LEU A 198 19.67 15.81 7.48
N LEU A 199 19.99 16.98 6.91
CA LEU A 199 20.85 18.01 7.47
C LEU A 199 19.99 19.23 7.73
N ASP A 200 19.64 19.49 9.01
CA ASP A 200 18.64 20.49 9.42
C ASP A 200 17.27 20.28 8.73
N THR A 201 17.03 20.93 7.59
CA THR A 201 15.75 20.90 6.87
C THR A 201 15.88 20.37 5.43
N VAL A 202 17.08 20.00 5.00
CA VAL A 202 17.36 19.53 3.63
C VAL A 202 18.15 18.24 3.70
N PHE A 203 17.82 17.29 2.85
CA PHE A 203 18.63 16.07 2.75
C PHE A 203 19.96 16.33 2.06
N SER A 204 20.99 15.58 2.47
CA SER A 204 22.28 15.60 1.80
C SER A 204 22.15 15.11 0.36
N ALA A 205 23.10 15.48 -0.50
CA ALA A 205 23.27 14.81 -1.79
C ALA A 205 23.45 13.31 -1.57
N GLY A 206 22.78 12.50 -2.42
CA GLY A 206 22.78 11.06 -2.26
C GLY A 206 24.15 10.44 -2.40
N LEU A 207 24.47 9.55 -1.50
CA LEU A 207 25.70 8.75 -1.49
C LEU A 207 25.35 7.29 -1.80
N VAL A 208 26.20 6.65 -2.59
CA VAL A 208 26.10 5.21 -2.85
C VAL A 208 26.38 4.45 -1.54
N LEU A 209 25.53 3.48 -1.20
CA LEU A 209 25.78 2.64 -0.04
C LEU A 209 27.06 1.81 -0.24
N PRO A 210 27.94 1.78 0.78
CA PRO A 210 29.15 0.97 0.72
C PRO A 210 28.81 -0.54 0.84
N PRO A 211 29.76 -1.42 0.53
CA PRO A 211 29.59 -2.85 0.82
C PRO A 211 29.07 -3.09 2.23
N PRO A 212 28.15 -4.07 2.41
CA PRO A 212 27.87 -5.20 1.51
C PRO A 212 26.86 -4.93 0.38
N PHE A 213 26.36 -3.72 0.26
CA PHE A 213 25.43 -3.31 -0.80
C PHE A 213 26.16 -3.06 -2.12
N ASN A 214 25.42 -3.03 -3.22
CA ASN A 214 25.94 -2.74 -4.56
C ASN A 214 27.05 -3.70 -4.98
N SER A 215 26.93 -4.98 -4.59
CA SER A 215 27.97 -6.00 -4.78
C SER A 215 28.04 -6.62 -6.18
N GLY A 216 27.27 -6.08 -7.13
CA GLY A 216 27.26 -6.50 -8.54
C GLY A 216 25.99 -7.21 -8.98
N ASP A 217 25.25 -7.86 -8.09
CA ASP A 217 23.89 -8.33 -8.37
C ASP A 217 22.90 -7.16 -8.22
N PRO A 218 21.88 -7.04 -9.10
CA PRO A 218 20.88 -5.98 -8.95
C PRO A 218 20.12 -6.11 -7.62
N GLU A 219 20.06 -5.01 -6.89
CA GLU A 219 19.34 -4.89 -5.62
C GLU A 219 18.02 -4.15 -5.82
N GLY A 220 16.99 -4.52 -5.04
CA GLY A 220 15.66 -3.91 -5.10
C GLY A 220 15.36 -2.99 -3.92
N SER A 221 14.06 -2.75 -3.72
CA SER A 221 13.55 -1.91 -2.62
C SER A 221 14.02 -2.39 -1.26
N VAL A 222 14.21 -1.44 -0.36
CA VAL A 222 14.61 -1.69 1.02
C VAL A 222 13.47 -1.41 1.99
N SER A 223 13.50 -2.06 3.16
CA SER A 223 12.66 -1.76 4.30
C SER A 223 13.43 -1.99 5.59
N LEU A 224 13.28 -1.10 6.57
CA LEU A 224 14.00 -1.16 7.84
C LEU A 224 13.04 -1.25 9.02
N THR A 225 13.47 -1.96 10.07
CA THR A 225 12.84 -1.85 11.38
C THR A 225 13.01 -0.43 11.94
N ALA A 226 12.07 0.02 12.79
CA ALA A 226 12.11 1.39 13.33
C ALA A 226 13.38 1.70 14.13
N ASP A 227 13.99 0.69 14.75
CA ASP A 227 15.26 0.82 15.47
C ASP A 227 16.49 0.83 14.55
N GLY A 228 16.30 0.69 13.24
CA GLY A 228 17.35 0.69 12.22
C GLY A 228 18.34 -0.47 12.32
N ARG A 229 17.98 -1.56 13.03
CA ARG A 229 18.86 -2.71 13.24
C ARG A 229 18.81 -3.74 12.14
N GLU A 230 17.66 -3.91 11.50
CA GLU A 230 17.49 -4.87 10.41
C GLU A 230 17.00 -4.15 9.17
N LEU A 231 17.68 -4.39 8.06
CA LEU A 231 17.30 -3.91 6.73
C LEU A 231 17.04 -5.12 5.84
N TYR A 232 15.87 -5.14 5.25
CA TYR A 232 15.41 -6.15 4.31
C TYR A 232 15.43 -5.58 2.90
N PHE A 233 15.88 -6.36 1.93
CA PHE A 233 15.93 -5.96 0.52
C PHE A 233 15.94 -7.18 -0.38
N SER A 234 15.61 -7.01 -1.64
CA SER A 234 15.69 -8.08 -2.62
C SER A 234 17.00 -8.03 -3.40
N ILE A 235 17.56 -9.21 -3.71
CA ILE A 235 18.70 -9.37 -4.59
C ILE A 235 18.28 -10.27 -5.75
N ILE A 236 18.54 -9.82 -7.00
CA ILE A 236 18.24 -10.58 -8.21
C ILE A 236 19.50 -11.34 -8.62
N ARG A 237 19.47 -12.66 -8.51
CA ARG A 237 20.56 -13.56 -8.91
C ARG A 237 20.16 -14.45 -10.04
N ARG A 238 21.11 -14.81 -10.90
CA ARG A 238 20.89 -15.83 -11.92
C ARG A 238 21.24 -17.20 -11.37
N VAL A 239 20.20 -18.06 -11.23
CA VAL A 239 20.35 -19.45 -10.82
C VAL A 239 19.96 -20.33 -12.01
N ASN A 240 20.88 -21.18 -12.49
CA ASN A 240 20.66 -22.08 -13.65
C ASN A 240 20.14 -21.35 -14.92
N GLY A 241 20.60 -20.11 -15.14
CA GLY A 241 20.21 -19.30 -16.31
C GLY A 241 18.91 -18.51 -16.15
N TYR A 242 18.16 -18.70 -15.07
CA TYR A 242 16.94 -17.96 -14.75
C TYR A 242 17.24 -16.87 -13.73
N ALA A 243 16.70 -15.66 -13.96
CA ALA A 243 16.73 -14.62 -12.96
C ALA A 243 15.77 -14.99 -11.82
N ASN A 244 16.29 -15.09 -10.60
CA ASN A 244 15.52 -15.29 -9.39
C ASN A 244 15.74 -14.10 -8.45
N SER A 245 14.70 -13.64 -7.79
CA SER A 245 14.76 -12.60 -6.78
C SER A 245 14.41 -13.20 -5.43
N ASP A 246 15.32 -13.05 -4.48
CA ASP A 246 15.13 -13.49 -3.09
C ASP A 246 15.26 -12.30 -2.14
N ILE A 247 14.61 -12.39 -0.99
CA ILE A 247 14.70 -11.41 0.08
C ILE A 247 15.85 -11.78 1.02
N TYR A 248 16.69 -10.78 1.30
CA TYR A 248 17.83 -10.85 2.20
C TYR A 248 17.67 -9.86 3.35
N CYS A 249 18.34 -10.16 4.44
CA CYS A 249 18.42 -9.30 5.61
C CYS A 249 19.89 -8.97 5.91
N VAL A 250 20.19 -7.72 6.26
CA VAL A 250 21.44 -7.30 6.88
C VAL A 250 21.15 -6.69 8.24
N ARG A 251 22.07 -6.92 9.19
CA ARG A 251 21.95 -6.38 10.55
C ARG A 251 22.96 -5.28 10.79
N ASN A 252 22.52 -4.21 11.43
CA ASN A 252 23.40 -3.11 11.84
C ASN A 252 23.99 -3.42 13.21
N GLU A 253 25.29 -3.68 13.24
CA GLU A 253 26.07 -3.95 14.45
C GLU A 253 27.04 -2.79 14.71
N GLY A 254 26.63 -1.86 15.57
CA GLY A 254 27.49 -0.72 15.94
C GLY A 254 27.83 0.22 14.76
N GLY A 255 26.90 0.41 13.82
CA GLY A 255 27.06 1.28 12.66
C GLY A 255 27.66 0.59 11.43
N ARG A 256 27.84 -0.73 11.48
CA ARG A 256 28.31 -1.54 10.35
C ARG A 256 27.24 -2.57 9.98
N TRP A 257 26.99 -2.71 8.69
CA TRP A 257 26.10 -3.72 8.17
C TRP A 257 26.77 -5.09 8.08
N SER A 258 26.09 -6.15 8.50
CA SER A 258 26.52 -7.53 8.30
C SER A 258 26.51 -7.90 6.81
N GLN A 259 27.06 -9.08 6.46
CA GLN A 259 26.84 -9.65 5.13
C GLN A 259 25.35 -9.99 4.94
N PRO A 260 24.81 -9.91 3.70
CA PRO A 260 23.43 -10.28 3.41
C PRO A 260 23.17 -11.75 3.71
N GLU A 261 22.18 -12.02 4.57
CA GLU A 261 21.68 -13.35 4.90
C GLU A 261 20.37 -13.58 4.16
N ASN A 262 20.25 -14.68 3.43
CA ASN A 262 19.00 -15.08 2.80
C ASN A 262 17.94 -15.35 3.90
N CYS A 263 16.72 -14.82 3.76
CA CYS A 263 15.65 -14.96 4.75
C CYS A 263 15.09 -16.40 4.86
N GLY A 264 15.63 -17.34 4.09
CA GLY A 264 15.32 -18.77 4.19
C GLY A 264 14.04 -19.18 3.49
N GLN A 265 13.80 -20.51 3.49
CA GLN A 265 12.74 -21.14 2.69
C GLN A 265 11.31 -20.79 3.11
N GLN A 266 11.12 -20.23 4.30
CA GLN A 266 9.79 -19.80 4.76
C GLN A 266 9.37 -18.49 4.04
N VAL A 267 10.35 -17.63 3.75
CA VAL A 267 10.17 -16.36 3.03
C VAL A 267 10.41 -16.57 1.53
N ASN A 268 11.56 -17.13 1.15
CA ASN A 268 11.95 -17.33 -0.25
C ASN A 268 11.53 -18.73 -0.72
N GLY A 269 10.80 -18.78 -1.82
CA GLY A 269 10.36 -20.04 -2.41
C GLY A 269 11.41 -20.65 -3.34
N ASP A 270 11.28 -21.94 -3.61
CA ASP A 270 12.11 -22.63 -4.62
C ASP A 270 11.61 -22.28 -6.02
N ARG A 271 12.43 -21.64 -6.86
CA ARG A 271 12.12 -21.20 -8.23
C ARG A 271 10.97 -20.22 -8.36
N THR A 272 10.74 -19.41 -7.35
CA THR A 272 9.76 -18.32 -7.34
C THR A 272 10.47 -16.99 -7.16
N TRP A 273 9.77 -15.92 -7.47
CA TRP A 273 10.28 -14.57 -7.34
C TRP A 273 9.68 -13.94 -6.08
N GLU A 274 10.54 -13.56 -5.14
CA GLU A 274 10.20 -12.82 -3.93
C GLU A 274 10.89 -11.47 -3.95
N SER A 275 10.12 -10.40 -3.80
CA SER A 275 10.68 -9.04 -3.89
C SER A 275 9.85 -8.02 -3.11
N GLN A 276 10.38 -6.80 -3.04
CA GLN A 276 9.68 -5.64 -2.50
C GLN A 276 9.23 -5.87 -1.04
N PRO A 277 10.15 -6.24 -0.14
CA PRO A 277 9.79 -6.48 1.24
C PRO A 277 9.39 -5.20 1.95
N THR A 278 8.42 -5.31 2.87
CA THR A 278 8.14 -4.33 3.91
C THR A 278 8.10 -5.02 5.27
N VAL A 279 8.88 -4.53 6.21
CA VAL A 279 8.92 -5.04 7.59
C VAL A 279 8.18 -4.08 8.51
N SER A 280 7.40 -4.61 9.46
CA SER A 280 6.75 -3.79 10.48
C SER A 280 7.77 -3.04 11.33
N ALA A 281 7.38 -1.90 11.89
CA ALA A 281 8.23 -1.06 12.72
C ALA A 281 8.88 -1.83 13.89
N ASP A 282 8.18 -2.80 14.46
CA ASP A 282 8.64 -3.67 15.55
C ASP A 282 9.42 -4.92 15.09
N GLY A 283 9.56 -5.13 13.78
CA GLY A 283 10.27 -6.25 13.18
C GLY A 283 9.56 -7.60 13.28
N LYS A 284 8.26 -7.65 13.63
CA LYS A 284 7.53 -8.90 13.83
C LYS A 284 6.76 -9.41 12.63
N THR A 285 6.47 -8.55 11.67
CA THR A 285 5.73 -8.89 10.45
C THR A 285 6.56 -8.51 9.22
N LEU A 286 6.65 -9.41 8.26
CA LEU A 286 7.27 -9.17 6.96
C LEU A 286 6.23 -9.45 5.86
N ILE A 287 5.97 -8.46 5.02
CA ILE A 287 5.09 -8.58 3.85
C ILE A 287 5.93 -8.39 2.59
N PHE A 288 5.63 -9.13 1.55
CA PHE A 288 6.38 -9.07 0.28
C PHE A 288 5.54 -9.56 -0.89
N ALA A 289 5.94 -9.22 -2.10
CA ALA A 289 5.34 -9.71 -3.33
C ALA A 289 5.99 -11.03 -3.78
N SER A 290 5.18 -12.00 -4.21
CA SER A 290 5.66 -13.29 -4.73
C SER A 290 4.71 -13.89 -5.75
N ASN A 291 5.27 -14.57 -6.77
CA ASN A 291 4.53 -15.34 -7.76
C ASN A 291 4.46 -16.85 -7.40
N ARG A 292 4.62 -17.19 -6.11
CA ARG A 292 4.54 -18.57 -5.63
C ARG A 292 3.17 -19.17 -5.82
N LYS A 293 3.12 -20.50 -5.97
CA LYS A 293 1.86 -21.25 -6.11
C LYS A 293 0.96 -21.08 -4.90
N GLY A 294 -0.34 -21.01 -5.16
CA GLY A 294 -1.38 -20.85 -4.13
C GLY A 294 -1.80 -19.39 -3.91
N GLY A 295 -1.37 -18.50 -4.80
CA GLY A 295 -1.87 -17.12 -4.90
C GLY A 295 -3.20 -17.03 -5.64
N GLN A 296 -3.69 -15.79 -5.80
CA GLN A 296 -4.92 -15.44 -6.50
C GLN A 296 -4.65 -15.07 -7.97
N GLY A 297 -3.50 -14.45 -8.24
CA GLY A 297 -3.13 -13.89 -9.52
C GLY A 297 -1.72 -14.17 -9.99
N GLY A 298 -1.12 -13.19 -10.66
CA GLY A 298 0.24 -13.28 -11.18
C GLY A 298 1.30 -13.12 -10.10
N SER A 299 1.31 -11.97 -9.42
CA SER A 299 2.07 -11.75 -8.19
C SER A 299 1.12 -11.29 -7.10
N ASP A 300 1.21 -11.92 -5.95
CA ASP A 300 0.38 -11.66 -4.78
C ASP A 300 1.22 -11.13 -3.62
N LEU A 301 0.58 -10.48 -2.65
CA LEU A 301 1.19 -10.11 -1.38
C LEU A 301 1.06 -11.26 -0.37
N TRP A 302 2.19 -11.57 0.27
CA TRP A 302 2.34 -12.64 1.24
C TRP A 302 2.91 -12.10 2.54
N ARG A 303 2.57 -12.72 3.67
CA ARG A 303 2.95 -12.29 5.02
C ARG A 303 3.64 -13.42 5.78
N CYS A 304 4.72 -13.09 6.48
CA CYS A 304 5.35 -13.92 7.49
C CYS A 304 5.34 -13.23 8.84
N HIS A 305 5.24 -14.00 9.91
CA HIS A 305 5.36 -13.52 11.30
C HIS A 305 6.66 -14.01 11.91
N ARG A 306 7.29 -13.17 12.74
CA ARG A 306 8.50 -13.56 13.45
C ARG A 306 8.15 -14.49 14.60
N LEU A 307 8.80 -15.63 14.64
CA LEU A 307 8.64 -16.64 15.69
C LEU A 307 9.49 -16.29 16.92
N LYS A 308 9.21 -16.94 18.07
CA LYS A 308 9.95 -16.71 19.32
C LYS A 308 11.46 -17.03 19.24
N ASN A 309 11.87 -17.92 18.33
CA ASN A 309 13.26 -18.25 18.06
C ASN A 309 13.97 -17.25 17.13
N GLY A 310 13.26 -16.22 16.63
CA GLY A 310 13.77 -15.22 15.72
C GLY A 310 13.62 -15.56 14.22
N ASP A 311 13.19 -16.78 13.88
CA ASP A 311 12.93 -17.19 12.51
C ASP A 311 11.60 -16.62 11.98
N TRP A 312 11.40 -16.68 10.66
CA TRP A 312 10.12 -16.35 10.04
C TRP A 312 9.18 -17.57 10.00
N SER A 313 7.89 -17.34 10.20
CA SER A 313 6.86 -18.34 9.94
C SER A 313 6.78 -18.64 8.43
N ARG A 314 6.08 -19.71 8.08
CA ARG A 314 5.71 -19.95 6.68
C ARG A 314 4.90 -18.76 6.14
N ALA A 315 5.16 -18.37 4.89
CA ALA A 315 4.42 -17.31 4.24
C ALA A 315 2.94 -17.68 4.04
N GLU A 316 2.07 -16.75 4.37
CA GLU A 316 0.62 -16.83 4.21
C GLU A 316 0.18 -15.78 3.17
N ASN A 317 -0.69 -16.19 2.24
CA ASN A 317 -1.30 -15.27 1.27
C ASN A 317 -2.24 -14.29 1.99
N LEU A 318 -2.21 -13.00 1.67
CA LEU A 318 -3.11 -12.01 2.27
C LEU A 318 -4.59 -12.17 1.83
N GLY A 319 -4.86 -13.08 0.89
CA GLY A 319 -6.21 -13.45 0.49
C GLY A 319 -6.88 -12.44 -0.44
N HIS A 320 -8.12 -12.75 -0.82
CA HIS A 320 -8.90 -12.03 -1.84
C HIS A 320 -9.34 -10.60 -1.42
N ASN A 321 -9.17 -10.24 -0.16
CA ASN A 321 -9.43 -8.86 0.30
C ASN A 321 -8.26 -7.91 -0.04
N VAL A 322 -7.10 -8.45 -0.40
CA VAL A 322 -5.91 -7.70 -0.83
C VAL A 322 -5.52 -8.08 -2.24
N ASN A 323 -5.39 -9.39 -2.49
CA ASN A 323 -4.93 -9.95 -3.75
C ASN A 323 -6.07 -10.19 -4.74
N THR A 324 -5.79 -10.00 -6.02
CA THR A 324 -6.73 -10.17 -7.13
C THR A 324 -6.23 -11.23 -8.11
N THR A 325 -6.91 -11.36 -9.26
CA THR A 325 -6.40 -12.16 -10.39
C THR A 325 -5.31 -11.44 -11.19
N GLY A 326 -5.04 -10.18 -10.90
CA GLY A 326 -3.96 -9.37 -11.46
C GLY A 326 -2.65 -9.54 -10.70
N ASN A 327 -1.97 -8.44 -10.46
CA ASN A 327 -0.71 -8.40 -9.73
C ASN A 327 -0.79 -7.37 -8.60
N GLU A 328 -0.37 -7.75 -7.42
CA GLU A 328 -0.17 -6.87 -6.28
C GLU A 328 1.32 -6.77 -5.97
N ARG A 329 1.82 -5.53 -5.84
CA ARG A 329 3.26 -5.24 -5.71
C ARG A 329 3.52 -4.06 -4.77
N PHE A 330 4.79 -3.85 -4.44
CA PHE A 330 5.29 -2.72 -3.65
C PHE A 330 4.50 -2.49 -2.36
N PRO A 331 4.33 -3.50 -1.51
CA PRO A 331 3.68 -3.30 -0.22
C PRO A 331 4.49 -2.34 0.64
N PHE A 332 3.80 -1.45 1.34
CA PHE A 332 4.35 -0.59 2.37
C PHE A 332 3.45 -0.68 3.61
N LEU A 333 3.93 -1.35 4.65
CA LEU A 333 3.25 -1.44 5.93
C LEU A 333 3.56 -0.19 6.75
N ALA A 334 2.55 0.60 7.07
CA ALA A 334 2.71 1.81 7.84
C ALA A 334 3.20 1.53 9.26
N ALA A 335 3.64 2.57 9.96
CA ALA A 335 4.23 2.45 11.27
C ALA A 335 3.26 1.95 12.36
N ASP A 336 1.94 2.05 12.13
CA ASP A 336 0.88 1.50 12.98
C ASP A 336 0.82 -0.03 12.96
N GLY A 337 1.43 -0.67 11.95
CA GLY A 337 1.53 -2.12 11.82
C GLY A 337 0.33 -2.82 11.21
N HIS A 338 -0.73 -2.08 10.83
CA HIS A 338 -1.95 -2.65 10.24
C HIS A 338 -2.41 -1.94 8.96
N THR A 339 -2.09 -0.67 8.74
CA THR A 339 -2.40 0.00 7.47
C THR A 339 -1.37 -0.39 6.42
N LEU A 340 -1.83 -1.08 5.38
CA LEU A 340 -1.02 -1.51 4.24
C LEU A 340 -1.34 -0.68 3.01
N TYR A 341 -0.32 -0.02 2.43
CA TYR A 341 -0.38 0.55 1.08
C TYR A 341 0.26 -0.42 0.11
N PHE A 342 -0.26 -0.51 -1.09
CA PHE A 342 0.29 -1.38 -2.13
C PHE A 342 -0.16 -0.94 -3.53
N LEU A 343 0.50 -1.46 -4.54
CA LEU A 343 0.16 -1.23 -5.93
C LEU A 343 -0.54 -2.45 -6.50
N SER A 344 -1.60 -2.23 -7.30
CA SER A 344 -2.32 -3.31 -7.98
C SER A 344 -2.78 -2.88 -9.37
N ASP A 345 -2.70 -3.83 -10.33
CA ASP A 345 -3.30 -3.73 -11.67
C ASP A 345 -4.62 -4.52 -11.77
N GLY A 346 -5.05 -5.17 -10.68
CA GLY A 346 -6.24 -6.03 -10.66
C GLY A 346 -7.44 -5.40 -9.96
N TRP A 347 -7.26 -4.43 -9.08
CA TRP A 347 -8.34 -3.63 -8.51
C TRP A 347 -8.78 -2.54 -9.48
N GLN A 348 -10.01 -2.03 -9.32
CA GLN A 348 -10.53 -0.93 -10.14
C GLN A 348 -9.70 0.34 -9.94
N GLY A 349 -9.04 0.81 -11.00
CA GLY A 349 -8.10 1.92 -10.98
C GLY A 349 -8.19 2.84 -12.21
N PHE A 350 -7.15 3.64 -12.42
CA PHE A 350 -7.10 4.67 -13.48
C PHE A 350 -6.15 4.30 -14.62
N GLY A 351 -5.14 3.47 -14.35
CA GLY A 351 -4.11 3.11 -15.29
C GLY A 351 -3.67 1.67 -15.17
N GLY A 352 -2.37 1.46 -15.16
CA GLY A 352 -1.76 0.16 -14.92
C GLY A 352 -1.73 -0.18 -13.44
N TYR A 353 -0.62 0.08 -12.77
CA TYR A 353 -0.52 -0.08 -11.32
C TYR A 353 -0.96 1.17 -10.58
N ASP A 354 -2.08 1.10 -9.89
CA ASP A 354 -2.56 2.15 -8.99
C ASP A 354 -2.23 1.86 -7.53
N VAL A 355 -2.14 2.91 -6.71
CA VAL A 355 -1.93 2.81 -5.26
C VAL A 355 -3.25 2.63 -4.54
N TYR A 356 -3.29 1.62 -3.67
CA TYR A 356 -4.41 1.31 -2.77
C TYR A 356 -3.92 1.29 -1.33
N PHE A 357 -4.86 1.43 -0.40
CA PHE A 357 -4.61 1.16 1.01
C PHE A 357 -5.73 0.32 1.63
N VAL A 358 -5.38 -0.44 2.66
CA VAL A 358 -6.30 -1.32 3.39
C VAL A 358 -5.86 -1.43 4.85
N ASP A 359 -6.81 -1.55 5.76
CA ASP A 359 -6.57 -1.94 7.15
C ASP A 359 -6.58 -3.47 7.28
N LEU A 360 -5.43 -4.05 7.64
CA LEU A 360 -5.26 -5.49 7.78
C LEU A 360 -5.95 -6.08 9.02
N ASP A 361 -6.28 -5.24 10.01
CA ASP A 361 -6.95 -5.64 11.25
C ASP A 361 -8.48 -5.54 11.17
N ASP A 362 -9.00 -5.05 10.05
CA ASP A 362 -10.45 -4.96 9.86
C ASP A 362 -11.08 -6.35 9.75
N LYS A 363 -11.80 -6.71 10.81
CA LYS A 363 -12.49 -8.00 10.93
C LYS A 363 -13.63 -8.21 9.93
N TYR A 364 -14.12 -7.14 9.31
CA TYR A 364 -15.22 -7.19 8.35
C TYR A 364 -14.77 -7.33 6.92
N GLY A 365 -13.44 -7.34 6.68
CA GLY A 365 -12.86 -7.60 5.37
C GLY A 365 -13.09 -6.46 4.39
N ASN A 366 -12.78 -5.23 4.77
CA ASN A 366 -12.87 -4.08 3.88
C ASN A 366 -12.04 -4.31 2.61
N ARG A 367 -12.62 -3.88 1.51
CA ARG A 367 -11.89 -3.85 0.23
C ARG A 367 -10.86 -2.71 0.25
N PRO A 368 -9.74 -2.86 -0.45
CA PRO A 368 -8.78 -1.79 -0.60
C PRO A 368 -9.41 -0.54 -1.21
N THR A 369 -9.02 0.60 -0.71
CA THR A 369 -9.45 1.90 -1.20
C THR A 369 -8.40 2.47 -2.14
N ASN A 370 -8.81 2.84 -3.36
CA ASN A 370 -7.95 3.56 -4.31
C ASN A 370 -7.64 4.96 -3.79
N LEU A 371 -6.39 5.42 -3.86
CA LEU A 371 -6.01 6.77 -3.39
C LEU A 371 -6.61 7.90 -4.24
N GLY A 372 -7.17 7.58 -5.39
CA GLY A 372 -7.87 8.52 -6.26
C GLY A 372 -6.96 9.42 -7.09
N LEU A 373 -7.61 10.17 -8.02
CA LEU A 373 -6.93 11.18 -8.81
C LEU A 373 -6.52 12.39 -7.95
N PRO A 374 -5.42 13.06 -8.24
CA PRO A 374 -4.40 12.74 -9.23
C PRO A 374 -3.18 12.00 -8.64
N ILE A 375 -3.32 11.36 -7.47
CA ILE A 375 -2.26 10.52 -6.87
C ILE A 375 -2.04 9.31 -7.78
N ASN A 376 -3.13 8.62 -8.14
CA ASN A 376 -3.15 7.63 -9.21
C ASN A 376 -3.42 8.33 -10.55
N SER A 377 -2.90 7.77 -11.62
CA SER A 377 -2.92 8.36 -12.96
C SER A 377 -3.20 7.31 -14.05
N GLU A 378 -3.12 7.69 -15.32
CA GLU A 378 -3.20 6.75 -16.45
C GLU A 378 -1.91 5.92 -16.61
N ASP A 379 -0.81 6.35 -16.00
CA ASP A 379 0.48 5.67 -16.01
C ASP A 379 0.57 4.64 -14.86
N ASP A 380 1.65 3.85 -14.84
CA ASP A 380 2.00 3.00 -13.71
C ASP A 380 2.59 3.83 -12.57
N GLU A 381 2.03 3.74 -11.37
CA GLU A 381 2.69 4.18 -10.16
C GLU A 381 3.83 3.21 -9.80
N LEU A 382 4.94 3.74 -9.29
CA LEU A 382 6.17 2.95 -9.14
C LEU A 382 6.48 2.54 -7.69
N SER A 383 6.00 3.29 -6.73
CA SER A 383 6.23 3.04 -5.30
C SER A 383 5.42 4.02 -4.47
N PHE A 384 5.14 3.68 -3.23
CA PHE A 384 4.44 4.56 -2.30
C PHE A 384 4.87 4.26 -0.86
N GLY A 385 5.05 5.29 -0.06
CA GLY A 385 5.33 5.17 1.36
C GLY A 385 4.83 6.39 2.12
N VAL A 386 4.69 6.25 3.44
CA VAL A 386 4.22 7.34 4.32
C VAL A 386 5.19 7.55 5.49
N THR A 387 5.20 8.76 6.02
CA THR A 387 5.96 9.10 7.23
C THR A 387 5.39 8.39 8.46
N THR A 388 6.19 8.24 9.51
CA THR A 388 5.78 7.55 10.74
C THR A 388 4.52 8.17 11.37
N ASP A 389 4.35 9.48 11.27
CA ASP A 389 3.16 10.19 11.74
C ASP A 389 1.97 10.14 10.76
N GLY A 390 2.16 9.49 9.60
CA GLY A 390 1.14 9.31 8.56
C GLY A 390 0.72 10.58 7.83
N ARG A 391 1.36 11.73 8.08
CA ARG A 391 0.91 13.02 7.54
C ARG A 391 1.36 13.27 6.12
N GLN A 392 2.54 12.77 5.76
CA GLN A 392 3.12 12.95 4.43
C GLN A 392 3.32 11.60 3.75
N ALA A 393 3.12 11.60 2.43
CA ALA A 393 3.46 10.46 1.58
C ALA A 393 4.62 10.83 0.66
N TYR A 394 5.38 9.80 0.25
CA TYR A 394 6.49 9.91 -0.69
C TYR A 394 6.43 8.78 -1.71
N PHE A 395 6.85 9.08 -2.92
CA PHE A 395 6.79 8.15 -4.04
C PHE A 395 7.80 8.51 -5.13
N ALA A 396 8.02 7.59 -6.06
CA ALA A 396 8.79 7.87 -7.28
C ALA A 396 7.84 8.31 -8.39
N GLY A 397 8.05 9.49 -8.94
CA GLY A 397 7.18 10.06 -9.96
C GLY A 397 7.86 11.13 -10.80
N ARG A 398 7.11 11.72 -11.73
CA ARG A 398 7.59 12.82 -12.58
C ARG A 398 6.83 14.09 -12.26
N THR A 399 7.55 15.21 -12.22
CA THR A 399 6.91 16.52 -12.26
C THR A 399 6.80 17.01 -13.69
N ALA A 400 5.91 17.95 -13.95
CA ALA A 400 5.73 18.54 -15.29
C ALA A 400 7.03 19.13 -15.88
N ASN A 401 7.99 19.49 -15.04
CA ASN A 401 9.26 20.09 -15.42
C ASN A 401 10.45 19.11 -15.37
N SER A 402 10.24 17.87 -14.91
CA SER A 402 11.29 16.87 -14.83
C SER A 402 11.31 15.97 -16.07
N ARG A 403 12.51 15.67 -16.57
CA ARG A 403 12.74 14.68 -17.63
C ARG A 403 13.04 13.29 -17.08
N SER A 404 13.23 13.18 -15.78
CA SER A 404 13.56 11.95 -15.05
C SER A 404 12.50 11.64 -14.01
N THR A 405 12.55 10.43 -13.47
CA THR A 405 11.77 10.05 -12.28
C THR A 405 12.50 10.58 -11.05
N ASP A 406 11.80 11.33 -10.23
CA ASP A 406 12.28 11.95 -8.99
C ASP A 406 11.59 11.33 -7.79
N ILE A 407 12.16 11.50 -6.59
CA ILE A 407 11.46 11.21 -5.34
C ILE A 407 10.68 12.46 -4.93
N LEU A 408 9.36 12.30 -4.87
CA LEU A 408 8.40 13.35 -4.55
C LEU A 408 7.77 13.11 -3.19
N MET A 409 7.36 14.19 -2.53
CA MET A 409 6.65 14.15 -1.25
C MET A 409 5.49 15.14 -1.26
N PHE A 410 4.37 14.78 -0.62
CA PHE A 410 3.18 15.61 -0.50
C PHE A 410 2.44 15.32 0.82
N ASP A 411 1.54 16.23 1.21
CA ASP A 411 0.67 16.04 2.38
C ASP A 411 -0.46 15.07 2.04
N LEU A 412 -0.50 13.91 2.71
CA LEU A 412 -1.53 12.90 2.51
C LEU A 412 -2.86 13.39 3.11
N TYR A 413 -3.96 13.22 2.39
CA TYR A 413 -5.28 13.63 2.86
C TYR A 413 -5.78 12.75 4.02
N PRO A 414 -6.57 13.31 4.98
CA PRO A 414 -6.86 12.65 6.26
C PRO A 414 -7.46 11.24 6.16
N ALA A 415 -8.36 10.99 5.18
CA ALA A 415 -9.03 9.70 5.05
C ALA A 415 -8.10 8.55 4.60
N ALA A 416 -6.95 8.87 4.00
CA ALA A 416 -5.95 7.89 3.58
C ALA A 416 -4.78 7.75 4.58
N ARG A 417 -4.79 8.50 5.69
CA ARG A 417 -3.71 8.44 6.69
C ARG A 417 -3.85 7.21 7.56
N PRO A 418 -2.73 6.54 7.88
CA PRO A 418 -2.68 5.52 8.91
C PRO A 418 -2.90 6.15 10.31
N GLU A 419 -3.00 5.32 11.34
CA GLU A 419 -2.97 5.81 12.71
C GLU A 419 -1.66 6.58 12.95
N PRO A 420 -1.72 7.83 13.47
CA PRO A 420 -0.51 8.62 13.68
C PRO A 420 0.33 8.02 14.80
N MET A 421 1.60 7.71 14.46
CA MET A 421 2.56 7.09 15.36
C MET A 421 3.66 8.07 15.74
N THR A 422 4.22 7.88 16.93
CA THR A 422 5.35 8.66 17.45
C THR A 422 6.52 7.74 17.76
N LEU A 423 7.72 8.18 17.39
CA LEU A 423 8.96 7.47 17.72
C LEU A 423 9.45 7.85 19.11
N CYS A 424 9.66 6.84 19.95
CA CYS A 424 10.19 6.98 21.31
C CYS A 424 11.52 6.25 21.44
N ARG A 425 12.54 6.89 22.04
CA ARG A 425 13.80 6.23 22.39
C ARG A 425 13.72 5.68 23.81
N LEU A 426 13.98 4.39 23.94
CA LEU A 426 14.10 3.72 25.23
C LEU A 426 15.56 3.35 25.49
N THR A 427 16.15 3.88 26.55
CA THR A 427 17.46 3.48 27.05
C THR A 427 17.31 2.57 28.26
N VAL A 428 17.68 1.31 28.13
CA VAL A 428 17.70 0.34 29.23
C VAL A 428 19.12 0.27 29.80
N THR A 429 19.29 0.69 31.05
CA THR A 429 20.60 0.61 31.73
C THR A 429 20.66 -0.64 32.60
N GLY A 430 21.44 -1.64 32.16
CA GLY A 430 21.71 -2.86 32.92
C GLY A 430 23.00 -2.77 33.72
N PRO A 431 23.30 -3.77 34.59
CA PRO A 431 24.50 -3.81 35.44
C PRO A 431 25.81 -3.84 34.64
N ARG A 432 25.78 -4.28 33.39
CA ARG A 432 26.98 -4.47 32.53
C ARG A 432 26.98 -3.66 31.25
N ALA A 433 25.84 -3.17 30.80
CA ALA A 433 25.72 -2.39 29.56
C ALA A 433 24.44 -1.57 29.54
N SER A 434 24.44 -0.47 28.79
CA SER A 434 23.25 0.29 28.42
C SER A 434 22.82 -0.14 27.02
N ARG A 435 21.51 -0.32 26.80
CA ARG A 435 20.94 -0.69 25.51
C ARG A 435 19.87 0.33 25.11
N ASP A 436 20.03 0.91 23.91
CA ASP A 436 19.05 1.81 23.35
C ASP A 436 18.14 1.04 22.37
N THR A 437 16.87 1.33 22.42
CA THR A 437 15.86 0.79 21.50
C THR A 437 14.93 1.91 21.09
N LEU A 438 14.56 1.95 19.80
CA LEU A 438 13.52 2.83 19.28
C LEU A 438 12.21 2.05 19.22
N LEU A 439 11.14 2.69 19.71
CA LEU A 439 9.79 2.16 19.74
C LEU A 439 8.88 3.10 18.99
N VAL A 440 7.95 2.55 18.24
CA VAL A 440 6.90 3.29 17.55
C VAL A 440 5.60 3.10 18.32
N LEU A 441 4.95 4.20 18.71
CA LEU A 441 3.81 4.20 19.60
C LEU A 441 2.70 5.11 19.07
N PRO A 442 1.40 4.78 19.29
CA PRO A 442 0.29 5.64 18.90
C PRO A 442 0.39 7.05 19.53
N GLU A 443 0.20 8.09 18.74
CA GLU A 443 0.27 9.50 19.21
C GLU A 443 -0.80 9.80 20.26
N GLN A 444 -1.97 9.18 20.16
CA GLN A 444 -3.12 9.44 21.05
C GLN A 444 -3.14 8.58 22.32
N ASN A 445 -2.49 7.43 22.32
CA ASN A 445 -2.43 6.52 23.46
C ASN A 445 -1.07 6.62 24.16
N ASN A 446 -0.96 7.53 25.12
CA ASN A 446 0.29 7.85 25.82
C ASN A 446 0.73 6.86 26.90
N ALA A 447 0.15 5.65 26.97
CA ALA A 447 0.51 4.65 27.97
C ALA A 447 1.05 3.39 27.29
N VAL A 448 2.34 3.11 27.43
CA VAL A 448 2.96 1.89 26.94
C VAL A 448 3.57 1.15 28.11
N VAL A 449 3.30 -0.15 28.18
CA VAL A 449 3.97 -1.07 29.11
C VAL A 449 5.11 -1.71 28.36
N LEU A 450 6.33 -1.43 28.77
CA LEU A 450 7.52 -1.98 28.18
C LEU A 450 8.14 -3.03 29.10
N PHE A 451 8.34 -4.22 28.56
CA PHE A 451 9.03 -5.31 29.23
C PHE A 451 10.35 -5.56 28.48
N ALA A 452 11.48 -5.26 29.09
CA ALA A 452 12.77 -5.63 28.54
C ALA A 452 13.10 -7.09 28.87
N ASP A 453 13.81 -7.78 27.98
CA ASP A 453 14.07 -9.22 27.91
C ASP A 453 14.59 -9.93 29.15
N SER A 454 14.72 -9.29 30.28
CA SER A 454 15.04 -9.89 31.55
C SER A 454 14.53 -9.05 32.70
N LEU A 455 13.32 -9.33 33.14
CA LEU A 455 12.77 -8.90 34.43
C LEU A 455 12.82 -7.38 34.70
N SER A 456 12.49 -6.54 33.77
CA SER A 456 12.38 -5.09 33.98
C SER A 456 10.99 -4.60 33.61
N LEU A 457 10.30 -4.02 34.55
CA LEU A 457 9.01 -3.38 34.36
C LEU A 457 9.17 -1.88 34.56
N PRO A 458 8.95 -1.05 33.58
CA PRO A 458 8.32 0.22 33.86
C PRO A 458 7.21 0.55 32.90
N LEU A 459 6.25 1.25 33.42
CA LEU A 459 5.28 1.99 32.68
C LEU A 459 5.88 3.29 32.19
N ILE A 460 5.71 3.55 30.90
CA ILE A 460 6.13 4.80 30.31
C ILE A 460 4.90 5.50 29.76
N ARG A 461 4.64 6.72 30.26
CA ARG A 461 3.79 7.67 29.56
C ARG A 461 4.63 8.32 28.48
N CYS A 462 4.30 8.10 27.23
CA CYS A 462 4.78 8.93 26.14
C CYS A 462 4.02 10.26 26.16
N GLY A 463 4.48 11.21 27.01
CA GLY A 463 4.24 12.62 26.80
C GLY A 463 5.29 13.15 25.82
N LYS A 464 5.36 14.48 25.61
CA LYS A 464 6.34 15.14 24.71
C LYS A 464 7.83 14.84 24.98
N ALA A 465 8.17 14.07 26.01
CA ALA A 465 9.53 13.61 26.30
C ALA A 465 9.84 12.34 25.48
N ARG A 466 10.86 12.42 24.64
CA ARG A 466 11.25 11.38 23.68
C ARG A 466 12.28 10.38 24.22
N ASP A 467 12.79 10.56 25.44
CA ASP A 467 13.86 9.74 25.99
C ASP A 467 13.48 9.17 27.37
N PHE A 468 13.55 7.86 27.50
CA PHE A 468 13.27 7.16 28.74
C PHE A 468 14.50 6.38 29.19
N ARG A 469 14.82 6.43 30.49
CA ARG A 469 15.91 5.67 31.10
C ARG A 469 15.36 4.70 32.13
N MET A 470 15.78 3.45 32.04
CA MET A 470 15.31 2.36 32.89
C MET A 470 16.47 1.62 33.55
N LYS A 471 16.19 1.07 34.74
CA LYS A 471 17.10 0.19 35.46
C LYS A 471 16.56 -1.23 35.44
N GLY A 472 17.40 -2.22 35.18
CA GLY A 472 17.03 -3.64 35.24
C GLY A 472 16.64 -4.06 36.67
N VAL A 473 15.66 -4.95 36.78
CA VAL A 473 15.04 -5.39 38.04
C VAL A 473 15.32 -6.88 38.28
N ALA A 474 15.55 -7.26 39.51
CA ALA A 474 15.79 -8.65 39.92
C ALA A 474 14.57 -9.26 40.62
N ILE A 475 14.54 -10.60 40.75
CA ILE A 475 13.57 -11.33 41.61
C ILE A 475 13.68 -10.78 43.03
N ASN A 476 12.53 -10.48 43.66
CA ASN A 476 12.31 -9.79 44.92
C ASN A 476 12.33 -8.26 44.86
N ASP A 477 12.57 -7.66 43.72
CA ASP A 477 12.41 -6.21 43.59
C ASP A 477 10.92 -5.82 43.58
N THR A 478 10.66 -4.62 44.06
CA THR A 478 9.32 -4.02 44.02
C THR A 478 9.26 -3.01 42.90
N LEU A 479 8.26 -3.18 42.07
CA LEU A 479 8.00 -2.30 40.92
C LEU A 479 6.88 -1.33 41.28
N SER A 480 7.07 -0.07 40.99
CA SER A 480 6.01 0.93 41.10
C SER A 480 5.48 1.22 39.68
N PRO A 481 4.43 0.52 39.21
CA PRO A 481 3.89 0.74 37.89
C PRO A 481 3.28 2.16 37.84
N ILE A 482 3.85 3.01 36.99
CA ILE A 482 3.31 4.33 36.74
C ILE A 482 2.01 4.16 35.94
N GLY A 483 0.90 4.71 36.41
CA GLY A 483 -0.38 4.69 35.68
C GLY A 483 -1.43 3.73 36.24
N VAL A 484 -1.12 2.85 37.21
CA VAL A 484 -2.16 2.14 37.92
C VAL A 484 -2.84 3.10 38.88
N THR A 485 -3.90 3.73 38.40
CA THR A 485 -4.70 4.70 39.16
C THR A 485 -6.14 4.22 39.26
N PHE A 486 -6.82 4.66 40.33
CA PHE A 486 -8.17 4.23 40.65
C PHE A 486 -9.14 5.41 40.70
N LEU A 487 -10.34 5.18 40.21
CA LEU A 487 -11.51 6.03 40.42
C LEU A 487 -12.09 5.80 41.83
N SER A 488 -13.07 6.61 42.21
CA SER A 488 -13.82 6.36 43.45
C SER A 488 -14.46 4.98 43.45
N GLY A 489 -14.35 4.24 44.57
CA GLY A 489 -14.86 2.88 44.67
C GLY A 489 -13.93 1.77 44.21
N SER A 490 -12.63 2.04 44.09
CA SER A 490 -11.60 1.05 43.72
C SER A 490 -11.72 0.53 42.27
N HIS A 491 -12.33 1.26 41.39
CA HIS A 491 -12.34 0.96 39.94
C HIS A 491 -11.06 1.51 39.29
N LEU A 492 -10.44 0.71 38.44
CA LEU A 492 -9.30 1.20 37.66
C LEU A 492 -9.74 2.35 36.72
N THR A 493 -8.86 3.31 36.51
CA THR A 493 -9.02 4.27 35.40
C THR A 493 -8.83 3.54 34.07
N PRO A 494 -9.31 4.07 32.93
CA PRO A 494 -9.06 3.47 31.61
C PRO A 494 -7.56 3.26 31.34
N GLU A 495 -6.70 4.18 31.78
CA GLU A 495 -5.23 4.01 31.71
C GLU A 495 -4.74 2.89 32.62
N GLY A 496 -5.27 2.78 33.83
CA GLY A 496 -4.93 1.71 34.78
C GLY A 496 -5.34 0.33 34.25
N GLU A 497 -6.43 0.25 33.53
CA GLU A 497 -6.89 -0.98 32.87
C GLU A 497 -5.91 -1.44 31.78
N LEU A 498 -5.49 -0.54 30.90
CA LEU A 498 -4.49 -0.85 29.85
C LEU A 498 -3.18 -1.37 30.45
N VAL A 499 -2.74 -0.76 31.54
CA VAL A 499 -1.53 -1.16 32.26
C VAL A 499 -1.63 -2.58 32.80
N VAL A 500 -2.74 -2.89 33.46
CA VAL A 500 -2.96 -4.20 34.06
C VAL A 500 -3.13 -5.26 32.98
N ASP A 501 -3.76 -4.90 31.85
CA ASP A 501 -3.92 -5.81 30.72
C ASP A 501 -2.56 -6.17 30.08
N ALA A 502 -1.71 -5.17 29.84
CA ALA A 502 -0.38 -5.42 29.32
C ALA A 502 0.52 -6.19 30.29
N LEU A 503 0.36 -5.98 31.61
CA LEU A 503 1.01 -6.81 32.63
C LEU A 503 0.55 -8.27 32.54
N ALA A 504 -0.74 -8.49 32.29
CA ALA A 504 -1.28 -9.84 32.11
C ALA A 504 -0.65 -10.54 30.91
N ASP A 505 -0.58 -9.87 29.75
CA ASP A 505 0.01 -10.42 28.53
C ASP A 505 1.47 -10.80 28.74
N TRP A 506 2.25 -9.92 29.37
CA TRP A 506 3.63 -10.22 29.74
C TRP A 506 3.76 -11.44 30.68
N LEU A 507 2.91 -11.52 31.71
CA LEU A 507 2.93 -12.65 32.64
C LEU A 507 2.55 -13.98 31.97
N ILE A 508 1.69 -13.95 30.95
CA ILE A 508 1.35 -15.13 30.15
C ILE A 508 2.58 -15.61 29.38
N GLU A 509 3.36 -14.70 28.81
CA GLU A 509 4.61 -15.03 28.11
C GLU A 509 5.74 -15.50 29.04
N HIS A 510 5.68 -15.13 30.33
CA HIS A 510 6.69 -15.45 31.34
C HIS A 510 6.14 -16.35 32.44
N PRO A 511 5.84 -17.65 32.16
CA PRO A 511 5.11 -18.54 33.07
C PRO A 511 5.82 -18.85 34.41
N ARG A 512 7.09 -18.54 34.54
CA ARG A 512 7.89 -18.75 35.78
C ARG A 512 7.84 -17.55 36.73
N VAL A 513 7.26 -16.42 36.32
CA VAL A 513 7.17 -15.23 37.16
C VAL A 513 5.91 -15.28 38.00
N HIS A 514 6.04 -15.07 39.30
CA HIS A 514 4.97 -14.91 40.27
C HIS A 514 4.96 -13.46 40.74
N ILE A 515 3.79 -12.90 41.04
CA ILE A 515 3.68 -11.53 41.51
C ILE A 515 2.79 -11.43 42.77
N CYS A 516 3.09 -10.41 43.57
CA CYS A 516 2.19 -9.88 44.60
C CYS A 516 1.80 -8.44 44.22
N VAL A 517 0.51 -8.21 44.06
CA VAL A 517 -0.04 -6.86 43.84
C VAL A 517 -0.19 -6.20 45.20
N GLU A 518 0.46 -5.07 45.41
CA GLU A 518 0.43 -4.33 46.66
C GLU A 518 -0.15 -2.92 46.44
N CYS A 519 -1.19 -2.55 47.17
CA CYS A 519 -1.82 -1.23 47.10
C CYS A 519 -2.08 -0.67 48.51
N PRO A 520 -2.22 0.68 48.62
CA PRO A 520 -2.59 1.31 49.90
C PRO A 520 -3.91 0.78 50.45
N LYS A 521 -4.85 0.45 49.57
CA LYS A 521 -6.16 -0.11 49.97
C LYS A 521 -6.28 -1.56 49.49
N GLN A 522 -6.80 -2.42 50.35
CA GLN A 522 -7.02 -3.84 50.05
C GLN A 522 -7.94 -4.07 48.85
N ASN A 523 -8.97 -3.21 48.68
CA ASN A 523 -9.91 -3.33 47.57
C ASN A 523 -9.25 -2.96 46.22
N ASP A 524 -8.34 -1.99 46.21
CA ASP A 524 -7.60 -1.62 45.02
C ASP A 524 -6.69 -2.76 44.56
N ALA A 525 -5.95 -3.38 45.47
CA ALA A 525 -5.13 -4.54 45.18
C ALA A 525 -5.95 -5.73 44.66
N ARG A 526 -7.13 -5.94 45.24
CA ARG A 526 -8.06 -6.98 44.81
C ARG A 526 -8.57 -6.71 43.37
N THR A 527 -8.90 -5.47 43.03
CA THR A 527 -9.36 -5.12 41.69
C THR A 527 -8.32 -5.45 40.64
N VAL A 528 -7.05 -5.12 40.84
CA VAL A 528 -5.96 -5.48 39.93
C VAL A 528 -5.81 -7.01 39.83
N TYR A 529 -5.82 -7.70 40.97
CA TYR A 529 -5.73 -9.14 41.00
C TYR A 529 -6.87 -9.84 40.23
N GLU A 530 -8.13 -9.39 40.39
CA GLU A 530 -9.28 -9.99 39.70
C GLU A 530 -9.22 -9.71 38.18
N ARG A 531 -8.72 -8.53 37.75
CA ARG A 531 -8.53 -8.25 36.34
C ARG A 531 -7.45 -9.15 35.73
N LEU A 532 -6.32 -9.34 36.40
CA LEU A 532 -5.26 -10.26 35.96
C LEU A 532 -5.80 -11.71 35.81
N ARG A 533 -6.66 -12.13 36.75
CA ARG A 533 -7.34 -13.43 36.65
C ARG A 533 -8.28 -13.54 35.47
N ALA A 534 -9.05 -12.49 35.21
CA ALA A 534 -9.98 -12.42 34.07
C ALA A 534 -9.26 -12.53 32.72
N LYS A 535 -7.98 -12.13 32.67
CA LYS A 535 -7.10 -12.28 31.51
C LYS A 535 -6.44 -13.68 31.40
N GLY A 536 -6.79 -14.62 32.25
CA GLY A 536 -6.36 -16.01 32.15
C GLY A 536 -5.13 -16.41 33.00
N LEU A 537 -4.67 -15.52 33.89
CA LEU A 537 -3.55 -15.84 34.78
C LEU A 537 -3.98 -16.81 35.89
N ARG A 538 -3.12 -17.78 36.14
CA ARG A 538 -3.36 -18.82 37.18
C ARG A 538 -3.23 -18.23 38.59
N VAL A 539 -4.11 -18.68 39.49
CA VAL A 539 -4.22 -18.21 40.89
C VAL A 539 -2.94 -18.46 41.69
N ASP A 540 -2.25 -19.58 41.44
CA ASP A 540 -1.00 -19.93 42.09
C ASP A 540 0.17 -18.98 41.80
N ARG A 541 0.05 -18.18 40.80
CA ARG A 541 1.05 -17.16 40.38
C ARG A 541 0.78 -15.77 40.92
N LEU A 542 -0.41 -15.54 41.45
CA LEU A 542 -0.90 -14.23 41.85
C LEU A 542 -1.19 -14.19 43.36
N SER A 543 -0.79 -13.11 43.97
CA SER A 543 -1.22 -12.74 45.31
C SER A 543 -1.47 -11.24 45.39
N TYR A 544 -2.19 -10.78 46.40
CA TYR A 544 -2.42 -9.36 46.62
C TYR A 544 -2.43 -8.98 48.10
N ARG A 545 -2.02 -7.75 48.39
CA ARG A 545 -1.98 -7.20 49.75
C ARG A 545 -2.34 -5.72 49.74
N GLY A 546 -3.16 -5.28 50.69
CA GLY A 546 -3.36 -3.89 51.03
C GLY A 546 -2.74 -3.55 52.39
N GLY A 547 -2.22 -2.35 52.52
CA GLY A 547 -1.66 -1.90 53.78
C GLY A 547 -1.28 -0.43 53.82
N THR A 548 -1.33 0.18 55.00
CA THR A 548 -0.97 1.58 55.23
C THR A 548 0.53 1.87 55.09
N ASP A 549 1.34 0.79 55.09
CA ASP A 549 2.78 0.80 54.81
C ASP A 549 3.12 0.97 53.33
N ILE A 550 2.10 0.91 52.43
CA ILE A 550 2.25 1.00 50.99
C ILE A 550 1.77 2.41 50.57
N ALA A 551 2.68 3.23 50.09
CA ALA A 551 2.37 4.64 49.68
C ALA A 551 1.66 4.71 48.32
N HIS A 552 2.00 3.81 47.40
CA HIS A 552 1.48 3.79 46.02
C HIS A 552 1.25 2.36 45.56
N PRO A 553 0.39 2.11 44.53
CA PRO A 553 0.29 0.78 43.93
C PRO A 553 1.65 0.29 43.45
N GLN A 554 1.98 -0.93 43.80
CA GLN A 554 3.26 -1.56 43.43
C GLN A 554 3.09 -3.05 43.15
N ILE A 555 3.99 -3.64 42.40
CA ILE A 555 4.01 -5.03 42.05
C ILE A 555 5.34 -5.62 42.52
N ARG A 556 5.28 -6.59 43.42
CA ARG A 556 6.45 -7.30 43.86
C ARG A 556 6.60 -8.60 43.09
N LEU A 557 7.75 -8.80 42.47
CA LEU A 557 8.10 -10.04 41.82
C LEU A 557 8.50 -11.07 42.89
N THR A 558 7.90 -12.26 42.85
CA THR A 558 8.19 -13.32 43.79
C THR A 558 8.70 -14.56 43.05
N ALA A 559 9.65 -15.29 43.67
CA ALA A 559 10.05 -16.57 43.14
C ALA A 559 8.97 -17.63 43.46
N ASN A 560 8.93 -18.69 42.63
CA ASN A 560 8.08 -19.84 42.89
C ASN A 560 8.40 -20.39 44.27
N ARG A 561 7.45 -20.40 45.18
CA ARG A 561 7.55 -21.24 46.38
C ARG A 561 7.21 -22.67 45.94
N GLN A 562 8.24 -23.50 45.73
CA GLN A 562 8.08 -24.95 45.67
C GLN A 562 7.45 -25.48 46.94
#